data_56206acf9e2af93d80682c35b59db3a8
#
_entry.id   56206acf9e2af93d80682c35b59db3a8
#
_cell.length_a   1.000
_cell.length_b   1.000
_cell.length_c   1.000
_cell.angle_alpha   90.00
_cell.angle_beta   90.00
_cell.angle_gamma   90.00
#
_symmetry.space_group_name_H-M   'P 1'
#
loop_
_entity.id
_entity.type
_entity.pdbx_description
1 polymer ?
#
loop_
_entity_poly.entity_id
_entity_poly.type
_entity_poly.pdbx_seq_one_letter_code
_entity_poly.pdbx_strand_id
1 'polypeptide(L)'
;MNEVIKTQNLSIGYNGKPLMTDINVSLNAGDIVALAGPNGAGKTTLFKTLTASIKPVSGEVSLMGRNLSDYSATERASLFSLVLTDKPDDMFLKVLDIVAAGRYPYMGLLARLKDKDREIVMQSLDTVGITALAERNFISLSDGEKQKVMIAKALAQDTPIIFMDEPAAFLDYPSKIELIHLMKRLSREQGKTILFSSHDLELLLRYSDQMWLVAPKKSLKVGSPKELVDNGIIDKYFPPISAKELFSLIL
;
A
#
# COMPACT_ATOMS: atom_id res chain seq x y z
N MET A 1 -13.24 15.87 -8.58
CA MET A 1 -12.59 14.76 -7.84
C MET A 1 -11.43 14.31 -8.70
N ASN A 2 -10.24 14.18 -8.13
CA ASN A 2 -9.03 13.88 -8.92
C ASN A 2 -8.74 12.38 -8.78
N GLU A 3 -9.46 11.52 -9.56
CA GLU A 3 -9.25 10.07 -9.56
C GLU A 3 -7.84 9.75 -10.05
N VAL A 4 -7.05 9.08 -9.22
CA VAL A 4 -5.69 8.65 -9.59
C VAL A 4 -5.67 7.20 -10.06
N ILE A 5 -6.60 6.37 -9.57
CA ILE A 5 -6.85 5.01 -10.06
C ILE A 5 -8.35 4.85 -10.25
N LYS A 6 -8.75 4.21 -11.34
CA LYS A 6 -10.12 3.80 -11.61
C LYS A 6 -10.15 2.43 -12.26
N THR A 7 -11.08 1.60 -11.85
CA THR A 7 -11.33 0.31 -12.51
C THR A 7 -12.72 0.29 -13.13
N GLN A 8 -12.85 -0.38 -14.28
CA GLN A 8 -14.12 -0.54 -14.99
C GLN A 8 -14.31 -2.01 -15.37
N ASN A 9 -15.34 -2.62 -14.81
CA ASN A 9 -15.72 -4.03 -15.00
C ASN A 9 -14.52 -4.99 -14.86
N LEU A 10 -13.59 -4.64 -13.93
CA LEU A 10 -12.34 -5.33 -13.76
C LEU A 10 -12.58 -6.73 -13.20
N SER A 11 -12.00 -7.74 -13.87
CA SER A 11 -11.92 -9.11 -13.38
C SER A 11 -10.46 -9.47 -13.14
N ILE A 12 -10.17 -9.96 -11.94
CA ILE A 12 -8.82 -10.36 -11.52
C ILE A 12 -8.74 -11.88 -11.33
N GLY A 13 -7.57 -12.46 -11.57
CA GLY A 13 -7.36 -13.90 -11.41
C GLY A 13 -6.08 -14.37 -12.06
N TYR A 14 -5.97 -15.68 -12.27
CA TYR A 14 -4.78 -16.32 -12.84
C TYR A 14 -5.18 -17.25 -13.99
N ASN A 15 -4.32 -17.31 -15.02
CA ASN A 15 -4.49 -18.23 -16.17
C ASN A 15 -5.88 -18.13 -16.82
N GLY A 16 -6.43 -16.91 -16.95
CA GLY A 16 -7.75 -16.67 -17.52
C GLY A 16 -8.93 -17.08 -16.64
N LYS A 17 -8.69 -17.62 -15.44
CA LYS A 17 -9.75 -17.97 -14.49
C LYS A 17 -9.98 -16.81 -13.52
N PRO A 18 -11.19 -16.22 -13.50
CA PRO A 18 -11.47 -15.10 -12.61
C PRO A 18 -11.55 -15.56 -11.15
N LEU A 19 -10.89 -14.85 -10.28
CA LEU A 19 -10.99 -14.94 -8.83
C LEU A 19 -12.07 -14.00 -8.31
N MET A 20 -12.14 -12.80 -8.87
CA MET A 20 -13.12 -11.75 -8.55
C MET A 20 -13.48 -11.01 -9.84
N THR A 21 -14.74 -10.64 -9.97
CA THR A 21 -15.28 -10.00 -11.18
C THR A 21 -16.03 -8.73 -10.81
N ASP A 22 -16.29 -7.90 -11.82
CA ASP A 22 -17.11 -6.69 -11.71
C ASP A 22 -16.60 -5.71 -10.63
N ILE A 23 -15.27 -5.53 -10.59
CA ILE A 23 -14.63 -4.58 -9.68
C ILE A 23 -14.69 -3.20 -10.34
N ASN A 24 -15.49 -2.31 -9.71
CA ASN A 24 -15.65 -0.92 -10.11
C ASN A 24 -15.33 -0.04 -8.91
N VAL A 25 -14.09 0.44 -8.82
CA VAL A 25 -13.58 1.25 -7.71
C VAL A 25 -12.80 2.44 -8.23
N SER A 26 -12.73 3.49 -7.41
CA SER A 26 -11.86 4.63 -7.65
C SER A 26 -11.08 5.01 -6.40
N LEU A 27 -9.84 5.46 -6.60
CA LEU A 27 -8.93 5.99 -5.60
C LEU A 27 -8.65 7.45 -5.96
N ASN A 28 -8.93 8.37 -5.05
CA ASN A 28 -8.70 9.79 -5.31
C ASN A 28 -7.35 10.25 -4.74
N ALA A 29 -6.83 11.33 -5.30
CA ALA A 29 -5.59 11.93 -4.81
C ALA A 29 -5.71 12.34 -3.34
N GLY A 30 -4.73 11.94 -2.53
CA GLY A 30 -4.67 12.25 -1.10
C GLY A 30 -5.53 11.36 -0.20
N ASP A 31 -6.25 10.38 -0.74
CA ASP A 31 -7.02 9.43 0.08
C ASP A 31 -6.14 8.36 0.70
N ILE A 32 -6.53 7.91 1.89
CA ILE A 32 -6.04 6.69 2.51
C ILE A 32 -7.15 5.64 2.38
N VAL A 33 -6.94 4.64 1.52
CA VAL A 33 -7.90 3.57 1.29
C VAL A 33 -7.40 2.26 1.87
N ALA A 34 -8.26 1.59 2.62
CA ALA A 34 -7.99 0.30 3.23
C ALA A 34 -8.60 -0.85 2.42
N LEU A 35 -7.80 -1.83 2.03
CA LEU A 35 -8.25 -3.07 1.42
C LEU A 35 -8.36 -4.16 2.49
N ALA A 36 -9.58 -4.54 2.82
CA ALA A 36 -9.89 -5.50 3.88
C ALA A 36 -10.53 -6.78 3.33
N GLY A 37 -10.48 -7.84 4.10
CA GLY A 37 -11.12 -9.11 3.76
C GLY A 37 -10.35 -10.32 4.29
N PRO A 38 -10.96 -11.51 4.32
CA PRO A 38 -10.34 -12.72 4.84
C PRO A 38 -9.09 -13.14 4.03
N ASN A 39 -8.27 -14.00 4.63
CA ASN A 39 -7.12 -14.57 3.93
C ASN A 39 -7.59 -15.39 2.72
N GLY A 40 -6.86 -15.31 1.61
CA GLY A 40 -7.25 -15.97 0.35
C GLY A 40 -8.41 -15.32 -0.41
N ALA A 41 -8.94 -14.19 0.06
CA ALA A 41 -10.03 -13.48 -0.59
C ALA A 41 -9.66 -12.83 -1.93
N GLY A 42 -8.36 -12.62 -2.19
CA GLY A 42 -7.87 -12.01 -3.43
C GLY A 42 -7.28 -10.61 -3.27
N LYS A 43 -7.03 -10.15 -2.03
CA LYS A 43 -6.41 -8.84 -1.77
C LYS A 43 -5.09 -8.66 -2.53
N THR A 44 -4.16 -9.58 -2.34
CA THR A 44 -2.85 -9.56 -3.03
C THR A 44 -3.00 -9.68 -4.55
N THR A 45 -4.00 -10.42 -5.05
CA THR A 45 -4.28 -10.51 -6.49
C THR A 45 -4.75 -9.16 -7.04
N LEU A 46 -5.62 -8.46 -6.29
CA LEU A 46 -6.07 -7.11 -6.65
C LEU A 46 -4.88 -6.12 -6.66
N PHE A 47 -4.05 -6.12 -5.61
CA PHE A 47 -2.82 -5.32 -5.58
C PHE A 47 -1.93 -5.58 -6.79
N LYS A 48 -1.63 -6.85 -7.08
CA LYS A 48 -0.81 -7.24 -8.24
C LYS A 48 -1.41 -6.78 -9.56
N THR A 49 -2.75 -6.78 -9.69
CA THR A 49 -3.42 -6.30 -10.90
C THR A 49 -3.36 -4.77 -11.00
N LEU A 50 -3.64 -4.05 -9.91
CA LEU A 50 -3.58 -2.57 -9.86
C LEU A 50 -2.16 -2.03 -10.08
N THR A 51 -1.14 -2.83 -9.82
CA THR A 51 0.28 -2.47 -10.02
C THR A 51 0.87 -3.02 -11.33
N ALA A 52 0.02 -3.60 -12.20
CA ALA A 52 0.44 -4.26 -13.44
C ALA A 52 1.48 -5.38 -13.26
N SER A 53 1.59 -5.98 -12.05
CA SER A 53 2.41 -7.17 -11.81
C SER A 53 1.79 -8.42 -12.44
N ILE A 54 0.46 -8.43 -12.57
CA ILE A 54 -0.30 -9.42 -13.35
C ILE A 54 -1.33 -8.70 -14.23
N LYS A 55 -1.63 -9.30 -15.37
CA LYS A 55 -2.66 -8.75 -16.26
C LYS A 55 -4.06 -9.04 -15.71
N PRO A 56 -5.04 -8.13 -15.89
CA PRO A 56 -6.44 -8.43 -15.61
C PRO A 56 -6.94 -9.58 -16.48
N VAL A 57 -7.93 -10.32 -15.98
CA VAL A 57 -8.64 -11.35 -16.78
C VAL A 57 -9.56 -10.68 -17.80
N SER A 58 -10.22 -9.57 -17.39
CA SER A 58 -11.02 -8.68 -18.25
C SER A 58 -11.22 -7.34 -17.58
N GLY A 59 -11.80 -6.38 -18.30
CA GLY A 59 -11.99 -5.01 -17.82
C GLY A 59 -10.71 -4.19 -17.86
N GLU A 60 -10.75 -3.00 -17.28
CA GLU A 60 -9.69 -2.01 -17.41
C GLU A 60 -9.30 -1.41 -16.06
N VAL A 61 -8.03 -1.03 -15.97
CA VAL A 61 -7.48 -0.18 -14.90
C VAL A 61 -6.92 1.07 -15.54
N SER A 62 -7.40 2.21 -15.11
CA SER A 62 -6.82 3.50 -15.49
C SER A 62 -6.00 4.07 -14.34
N LEU A 63 -4.83 4.61 -14.65
CA LEU A 63 -3.91 5.28 -13.74
C LEU A 63 -3.71 6.70 -14.24
N MET A 64 -4.01 7.71 -13.42
CA MET A 64 -3.93 9.12 -13.81
C MET A 64 -4.65 9.42 -15.14
N GLY A 65 -5.82 8.79 -15.38
CA GLY A 65 -6.66 8.99 -16.57
C GLY A 65 -6.21 8.25 -17.84
N ARG A 66 -5.09 7.50 -17.82
CA ARG A 66 -4.59 6.69 -18.94
C ARG A 66 -4.64 5.20 -18.59
N ASN A 67 -4.89 4.32 -19.54
CA ASN A 67 -4.91 2.88 -19.28
C ASN A 67 -3.56 2.40 -18.72
N LEU A 68 -3.61 1.61 -17.65
CA LEU A 68 -2.41 1.12 -16.96
C LEU A 68 -1.50 0.28 -17.86
N SER A 69 -2.06 -0.42 -18.85
CA SER A 69 -1.31 -1.21 -19.83
C SER A 69 -0.44 -0.37 -20.77
N ASP A 70 -0.76 0.91 -20.94
CA ASP A 70 -0.08 1.80 -21.88
C ASP A 70 1.17 2.47 -21.26
N TYR A 71 1.37 2.30 -19.96
CA TYR A 71 2.56 2.79 -19.29
C TYR A 71 3.72 1.79 -19.38
N SER A 72 4.90 2.28 -19.72
CA SER A 72 6.14 1.54 -19.56
C SER A 72 6.43 1.24 -18.08
N ALA A 73 7.34 0.30 -17.80
CA ALA A 73 7.75 -0.02 -16.43
C ALA A 73 8.37 1.21 -15.72
N THR A 74 9.14 2.01 -16.44
CA THR A 74 9.77 3.23 -15.90
C THR A 74 8.73 4.30 -15.57
N GLU A 75 7.75 4.53 -16.46
CA GLU A 75 6.66 5.46 -16.18
C GLU A 75 5.87 5.03 -14.94
N ARG A 76 5.51 3.74 -14.82
CA ARG A 76 4.82 3.21 -13.63
C ARG A 76 5.63 3.43 -12.37
N ALA A 77 6.94 3.19 -12.42
CA ALA A 77 7.82 3.37 -11.27
C ALA A 77 7.95 4.83 -10.81
N SER A 78 7.57 5.81 -11.62
CA SER A 78 7.47 7.21 -11.20
C SER A 78 6.09 7.60 -10.66
N LEU A 79 5.07 6.73 -10.81
CA LEU A 79 3.69 7.02 -10.41
C LEU A 79 3.28 6.29 -9.13
N PHE A 80 3.83 5.13 -8.86
CA PHE A 80 3.56 4.43 -7.61
C PHE A 80 4.77 3.65 -7.08
N SER A 81 4.81 3.51 -5.77
CA SER A 81 5.76 2.66 -5.05
C SER A 81 5.05 1.54 -4.30
N LEU A 82 5.79 0.48 -3.95
CA LEU A 82 5.27 -0.74 -3.35
C LEU A 82 6.01 -1.07 -2.06
N VAL A 83 5.26 -1.34 -0.99
CA VAL A 83 5.72 -2.01 0.22
C VAL A 83 5.03 -3.36 0.26
N LEU A 84 5.79 -4.45 0.06
CA LEU A 84 5.26 -5.80 0.05
C LEU A 84 5.46 -6.48 1.41
N THR A 85 4.60 -7.44 1.72
CA THR A 85 4.73 -8.27 2.93
C THR A 85 5.96 -9.17 2.86
N ASP A 86 6.23 -9.74 1.68
CA ASP A 86 7.40 -10.58 1.45
C ASP A 86 8.68 -9.73 1.44
N LYS A 87 9.59 -10.04 2.33
CA LYS A 87 10.89 -9.38 2.45
C LYS A 87 11.96 -10.34 1.97
N PRO A 88 12.97 -9.87 1.22
CA PRO A 88 14.12 -10.69 0.91
C PRO A 88 14.88 -11.02 2.20
N ASP A 89 15.00 -12.31 2.52
CA ASP A 89 15.67 -12.76 3.76
C ASP A 89 17.19 -12.76 3.67
N ASP A 90 17.76 -12.69 2.46
CA ASP A 90 19.18 -12.87 2.15
C ASP A 90 19.89 -11.61 1.63
N MET A 91 19.35 -10.42 1.91
CA MET A 91 19.97 -9.18 1.50
C MET A 91 21.17 -8.82 2.40
N PHE A 92 22.37 -9.11 1.92
CA PHE A 92 23.65 -8.69 2.54
C PHE A 92 24.01 -7.22 2.24
N LEU A 93 23.01 -6.40 1.90
CA LEU A 93 23.16 -4.98 1.61
C LEU A 93 22.97 -4.13 2.88
N LYS A 94 23.60 -2.97 2.90
CA LYS A 94 23.34 -1.98 3.94
C LYS A 94 21.93 -1.39 3.76
N VAL A 95 21.35 -0.94 4.85
CA VAL A 95 20.07 -0.23 4.86
C VAL A 95 20.08 0.93 3.88
N LEU A 96 21.17 1.71 3.88
CA LEU A 96 21.34 2.86 2.97
C LEU A 96 21.23 2.44 1.50
N ASP A 97 21.85 1.33 1.10
CA ASP A 97 21.85 0.85 -0.29
C ASP A 97 20.45 0.38 -0.71
N ILE A 98 19.72 -0.27 0.21
CA ILE A 98 18.35 -0.72 -0.04
C ILE A 98 17.41 0.47 -0.24
N VAL A 99 17.52 1.48 0.62
CA VAL A 99 16.68 2.70 0.49
C VAL A 99 17.06 3.47 -0.77
N ALA A 100 18.36 3.56 -1.08
CA ALA A 100 18.88 4.18 -2.30
C ALA A 100 18.35 3.52 -3.58
N ALA A 101 18.07 2.21 -3.55
CA ALA A 101 17.44 1.52 -4.67
C ALA A 101 16.05 2.06 -5.03
N GLY A 102 15.36 2.75 -4.11
CA GLY A 102 14.14 3.52 -4.40
C GLY A 102 14.35 4.59 -5.47
N ARG A 103 15.58 5.08 -5.65
CA ARG A 103 15.92 6.09 -6.65
C ARG A 103 16.21 5.54 -8.05
N TYR A 104 16.25 4.21 -8.25
CA TYR A 104 16.55 3.61 -9.56
C TYR A 104 15.72 4.14 -10.74
N PRO A 105 14.41 4.43 -10.59
CA PRO A 105 13.63 5.00 -11.70
C PRO A 105 14.17 6.35 -12.22
N TYR A 106 14.92 7.08 -11.41
CA TYR A 106 15.45 8.42 -11.72
C TYR A 106 16.94 8.41 -12.09
N MET A 107 17.60 7.26 -11.95
CA MET A 107 19.00 7.11 -12.33
C MET A 107 19.09 6.89 -13.84
N GLY A 108 20.02 7.60 -14.50
CA GLY A 108 20.34 7.35 -15.90
C GLY A 108 21.10 6.04 -16.11
N LEU A 109 21.57 5.80 -17.33
CA LEU A 109 22.29 4.58 -17.74
C LEU A 109 23.49 4.21 -16.86
N LEU A 110 24.11 5.17 -16.18
CA LEU A 110 25.25 4.94 -15.28
C LEU A 110 24.85 4.56 -13.86
N ALA A 111 23.56 4.45 -13.55
CA ALA A 111 23.00 4.12 -12.23
C ALA A 111 23.68 4.90 -11.06
N ARG A 112 23.97 6.19 -11.28
CA ARG A 112 24.71 7.01 -10.30
C ARG A 112 23.74 7.90 -9.53
N LEU A 113 23.78 7.83 -8.20
CA LEU A 113 23.05 8.72 -7.31
C LEU A 113 23.63 10.14 -7.42
N LYS A 114 22.75 11.12 -7.66
CA LYS A 114 23.04 12.55 -7.56
C LYS A 114 22.94 12.99 -6.10
N ASP A 115 23.47 14.16 -5.76
CA ASP A 115 23.39 14.68 -4.40
C ASP A 115 21.93 14.85 -3.92
N LYS A 116 21.04 15.33 -4.78
CA LYS A 116 19.61 15.38 -4.50
C LYS A 116 18.99 14.01 -4.17
N ASP A 117 19.42 12.94 -4.84
CA ASP A 117 18.94 11.59 -4.55
C ASP A 117 19.40 11.12 -3.18
N ARG A 118 20.64 11.47 -2.79
CA ARG A 118 21.16 11.17 -1.45
C ARG A 118 20.40 11.90 -0.36
N GLU A 119 20.05 13.16 -0.58
CA GLU A 119 19.20 13.93 0.33
C GLU A 119 17.84 13.26 0.53
N ILE A 120 17.17 12.84 -0.56
CA ILE A 120 15.88 12.14 -0.50
C ILE A 120 16.01 10.83 0.27
N VAL A 121 17.08 10.08 0.04
CA VAL A 121 17.34 8.81 0.76
C VAL A 121 17.49 9.07 2.25
N MET A 122 18.27 10.06 2.65
CA MET A 122 18.48 10.41 4.06
C MET A 122 17.19 10.92 4.71
N GLN A 123 16.42 11.76 4.02
CA GLN A 123 15.11 12.23 4.49
C GLN A 123 14.12 11.07 4.65
N SER A 124 14.17 10.07 3.76
CA SER A 124 13.31 8.89 3.86
C SER A 124 13.65 8.04 5.08
N LEU A 125 14.94 7.87 5.40
CA LEU A 125 15.40 7.19 6.61
C LEU A 125 14.98 7.94 7.88
N ASP A 126 15.11 9.26 7.87
CA ASP A 126 14.70 10.13 8.99
C ASP A 126 13.18 10.08 9.20
N THR A 127 12.41 10.13 8.12
CA THR A 127 10.94 10.10 8.15
C THR A 127 10.38 8.86 8.85
N VAL A 128 11.04 7.71 8.74
CA VAL A 128 10.65 6.47 9.44
C VAL A 128 11.45 6.19 10.71
N GLY A 129 12.33 7.11 11.10
CA GLY A 129 13.07 7.05 12.37
C GLY A 129 14.17 5.98 12.42
N ILE A 130 14.82 5.66 11.28
CA ILE A 130 15.87 4.62 11.22
C ILE A 130 17.22 5.12 10.70
N THR A 131 17.48 6.41 10.73
CA THR A 131 18.74 7.00 10.25
C THR A 131 19.97 6.36 10.90
N ALA A 132 19.89 6.04 12.20
CA ALA A 132 20.97 5.37 12.93
C ALA A 132 21.30 3.95 12.41
N LEU A 133 20.41 3.34 11.62
CA LEU A 133 20.59 2.01 11.05
C LEU A 133 21.19 2.03 9.64
N ALA A 134 21.45 3.20 9.05
CA ALA A 134 21.83 3.37 7.65
C ALA A 134 23.01 2.47 7.22
N GLU A 135 24.03 2.33 8.07
CA GLU A 135 25.23 1.55 7.81
C GLU A 135 25.13 0.06 8.24
N ARG A 136 24.03 -0.35 8.86
CA ARG A 136 23.83 -1.74 9.28
C ARG A 136 23.43 -2.63 8.10
N ASN A 137 23.80 -3.90 8.17
CA ASN A 137 23.36 -4.90 7.22
C ASN A 137 21.88 -5.24 7.46
N PHE A 138 21.08 -5.26 6.41
CA PHE A 138 19.64 -5.53 6.47
C PHE A 138 19.31 -6.86 7.17
N ILE A 139 20.10 -7.91 6.90
CA ILE A 139 19.92 -9.23 7.50
C ILE A 139 20.01 -9.22 9.03
N SER A 140 20.74 -8.26 9.61
CA SER A 140 20.92 -8.16 11.08
C SER A 140 19.79 -7.43 11.79
N LEU A 141 18.80 -6.96 11.05
CA LEU A 141 17.69 -6.18 11.59
C LEU A 141 16.55 -7.07 12.08
N SER A 142 15.80 -6.58 13.09
CA SER A 142 14.50 -7.16 13.46
C SER A 142 13.48 -7.01 12.33
N ASP A 143 12.42 -7.80 12.35
CA ASP A 143 11.37 -7.74 11.33
C ASP A 143 10.68 -6.37 11.27
N GLY A 144 10.50 -5.71 12.42
CA GLY A 144 9.98 -4.34 12.48
C GLY A 144 10.91 -3.32 11.85
N GLU A 145 12.24 -3.40 12.12
CA GLU A 145 13.24 -2.56 11.48
C GLU A 145 13.31 -2.80 9.96
N LYS A 146 13.27 -4.07 9.53
CA LYS A 146 13.20 -4.44 8.11
C LYS A 146 11.99 -3.82 7.43
N GLN A 147 10.83 -3.81 8.11
CA GLN A 147 9.62 -3.19 7.60
C GLN A 147 9.79 -1.67 7.41
N LYS A 148 10.37 -1.00 8.41
CA LYS A 148 10.69 0.45 8.31
C LYS A 148 11.64 0.74 7.14
N VAL A 149 12.63 -0.12 6.88
CA VAL A 149 13.52 0.01 5.71
C VAL A 149 12.77 -0.10 4.39
N MET A 150 11.84 -1.06 4.26
CA MET A 150 11.04 -1.20 3.05
C MET A 150 10.09 -0.01 2.83
N ILE A 151 9.56 0.56 3.89
CA ILE A 151 8.78 1.81 3.83
C ILE A 151 9.68 2.97 3.41
N ALA A 152 10.87 3.13 4.01
CA ALA A 152 11.84 4.16 3.61
C ALA A 152 12.21 4.06 2.12
N LYS A 153 12.44 2.84 1.62
CA LYS A 153 12.68 2.60 0.18
C LYS A 153 11.52 3.09 -0.69
N ALA A 154 10.29 2.80 -0.30
CA ALA A 154 9.11 3.26 -1.02
C ALA A 154 8.96 4.79 -0.98
N LEU A 155 9.29 5.42 0.15
CA LEU A 155 9.33 6.89 0.28
C LEU A 155 10.43 7.51 -0.58
N ALA A 156 11.61 6.90 -0.61
CA ALA A 156 12.73 7.37 -1.43
C ALA A 156 12.41 7.32 -2.94
N GLN A 157 11.50 6.48 -3.37
CA GLN A 157 11.00 6.46 -4.75
C GLN A 157 10.18 7.73 -5.09
N ASP A 158 9.67 8.45 -4.09
CA ASP A 158 8.99 9.75 -4.19
C ASP A 158 7.85 9.79 -5.21
N THR A 159 6.95 8.83 -5.12
CA THR A 159 5.79 8.68 -6.00
C THR A 159 4.53 9.30 -5.40
N PRO A 160 3.54 9.72 -6.21
CA PRO A 160 2.25 10.22 -5.72
C PRO A 160 1.38 9.14 -5.07
N ILE A 161 1.55 7.87 -5.45
CA ILE A 161 0.75 6.75 -4.93
C ILE A 161 1.68 5.76 -4.22
N ILE A 162 1.24 5.25 -3.07
CA ILE A 162 1.96 4.23 -2.31
C ILE A 162 1.01 3.05 -2.05
N PHE A 163 1.38 1.87 -2.53
CA PHE A 163 0.72 0.63 -2.21
C PHE A 163 1.44 -0.07 -1.06
N MET A 164 0.72 -0.52 -0.04
CA MET A 164 1.30 -1.20 1.11
C MET A 164 0.52 -2.50 1.40
N ASP A 165 1.14 -3.65 1.18
CA ASP A 165 0.53 -4.94 1.49
C ASP A 165 0.92 -5.37 2.90
N GLU A 166 -0.07 -5.39 3.83
CA GLU A 166 0.08 -5.72 5.24
C GLU A 166 1.24 -4.97 5.95
N PRO A 167 1.34 -3.63 5.84
CA PRO A 167 2.53 -2.90 6.29
C PRO A 167 2.76 -2.96 7.80
N ALA A 168 1.75 -3.31 8.59
CA ALA A 168 1.81 -3.39 10.04
C ALA A 168 1.98 -4.83 10.58
N ALA A 169 2.09 -5.86 9.72
CA ALA A 169 2.05 -7.27 10.11
C ALA A 169 3.15 -7.68 11.12
N PHE A 170 4.33 -7.04 11.05
CA PHE A 170 5.49 -7.39 11.88
C PHE A 170 5.84 -6.31 12.92
N LEU A 171 4.97 -5.32 13.08
CA LEU A 171 5.19 -4.22 14.00
C LEU A 171 4.55 -4.50 15.35
N ASP A 172 5.24 -4.11 16.44
CA ASP A 172 4.64 -4.00 17.75
C ASP A 172 3.61 -2.86 17.80
N TYR A 173 2.82 -2.80 18.84
CA TYR A 173 1.72 -1.82 18.93
C TYR A 173 2.20 -0.36 18.82
N PRO A 174 3.27 0.09 19.52
CA PRO A 174 3.80 1.44 19.35
C PRO A 174 4.21 1.74 17.89
N SER A 175 4.94 0.84 17.24
CA SER A 175 5.38 1.00 15.85
C SER A 175 4.21 1.00 14.86
N LYS A 176 3.12 0.27 15.15
CA LYS A 176 1.88 0.37 14.36
C LYS A 176 1.30 1.78 14.41
N ILE A 177 1.24 2.38 15.59
CA ILE A 177 0.73 3.74 15.77
C ILE A 177 1.62 4.77 15.04
N GLU A 178 2.94 4.61 15.14
CA GLU A 178 3.89 5.45 14.38
C GLU A 178 3.66 5.36 12.86
N LEU A 179 3.51 4.14 12.34
CA LEU A 179 3.22 3.92 10.90
C LEU A 179 1.95 4.64 10.47
N ILE A 180 0.92 4.58 11.27
CA ILE A 180 -0.36 5.20 10.98
C ILE A 180 -0.25 6.73 10.97
N HIS A 181 0.43 7.31 11.96
CA HIS A 181 0.71 8.73 11.98
C HIS A 181 1.53 9.15 10.75
N LEU A 182 2.49 8.32 10.35
CA LEU A 182 3.24 8.52 9.12
C LEU A 182 2.32 8.52 7.89
N MET A 183 1.46 7.53 7.74
CA MET A 183 0.50 7.45 6.61
C MET A 183 -0.40 8.69 6.56
N LYS A 184 -0.95 9.13 7.70
CA LYS A 184 -1.75 10.36 7.79
C LYS A 184 -0.95 11.59 7.37
N ARG A 185 0.28 11.74 7.87
CA ARG A 185 1.14 12.85 7.51
C ARG A 185 1.46 12.86 6.01
N LEU A 186 1.82 11.72 5.44
CA LEU A 186 2.09 11.57 4.00
C LEU A 186 0.87 11.97 3.16
N SER A 187 -0.32 11.54 3.56
CA SER A 187 -1.57 11.85 2.84
C SER A 187 -1.95 13.33 3.01
N ARG A 188 -2.03 13.83 4.25
CA ARG A 188 -2.60 15.17 4.54
C ARG A 188 -1.64 16.32 4.26
N GLU A 189 -0.35 16.12 4.52
CA GLU A 189 0.65 17.19 4.39
C GLU A 189 1.40 17.14 3.06
N GLN A 190 1.59 15.93 2.49
CA GLN A 190 2.32 15.75 1.24
C GLN A 190 1.44 15.35 0.05
N GLY A 191 0.13 15.19 0.24
CA GLY A 191 -0.82 14.83 -0.81
C GLY A 191 -0.62 13.43 -1.40
N LYS A 192 0.12 12.54 -0.70
CA LYS A 192 0.32 11.16 -1.16
C LYS A 192 -0.98 10.38 -1.04
N THR A 193 -1.26 9.56 -2.02
CA THR A 193 -2.40 8.63 -2.03
C THR A 193 -1.94 7.28 -1.55
N ILE A 194 -2.64 6.67 -0.60
CA ILE A 194 -2.22 5.40 0.01
C ILE A 194 -3.32 4.36 -0.14
N LEU A 195 -2.99 3.22 -0.74
CA LEU A 195 -3.81 2.01 -0.68
C LEU A 195 -3.07 0.96 0.13
N PHE A 196 -3.63 0.57 1.28
CA PHE A 196 -3.00 -0.44 2.12
C PHE A 196 -3.94 -1.61 2.40
N SER A 197 -3.38 -2.83 2.51
CA SER A 197 -4.13 -3.98 3.01
C SER A 197 -3.85 -4.18 4.51
N SER A 198 -4.85 -4.66 5.23
CA SER A 198 -4.68 -5.12 6.61
C SER A 198 -5.78 -6.11 7.00
N HIS A 199 -5.49 -6.93 8.02
CA HIS A 199 -6.47 -7.73 8.74
C HIS A 199 -6.78 -7.15 10.13
N ASP A 200 -6.12 -6.07 10.51
CA ASP A 200 -6.32 -5.38 11.79
C ASP A 200 -7.49 -4.39 11.65
N LEU A 201 -8.65 -4.79 12.19
CA LEU A 201 -9.89 -4.03 12.03
C LEU A 201 -9.82 -2.63 12.66
N GLU A 202 -9.09 -2.48 13.77
CA GLU A 202 -8.91 -1.17 14.40
C GLU A 202 -8.20 -0.20 13.46
N LEU A 203 -7.11 -0.67 12.81
CA LEU A 203 -6.37 0.12 11.84
C LEU A 203 -7.24 0.53 10.65
N LEU A 204 -8.02 -0.43 10.13
CA LEU A 204 -8.90 -0.20 8.99
C LEU A 204 -9.96 0.86 9.29
N LEU A 205 -10.64 0.75 10.44
CA LEU A 205 -11.74 1.63 10.81
C LEU A 205 -11.29 3.05 11.18
N ARG A 206 -10.16 3.15 11.86
CA ARG A 206 -9.69 4.42 12.46
C ARG A 206 -8.94 5.31 11.48
N TYR A 207 -8.32 4.72 10.46
CA TYR A 207 -7.29 5.42 9.69
C TYR A 207 -7.51 5.46 8.18
N SER A 208 -8.60 4.86 7.67
CA SER A 208 -8.95 4.99 6.27
C SER A 208 -10.07 5.99 6.03
N ASP A 209 -10.00 6.68 4.90
CA ASP A 209 -11.09 7.53 4.41
C ASP A 209 -12.15 6.67 3.74
N GLN A 210 -11.71 5.58 3.09
CA GLN A 210 -12.55 4.62 2.40
C GLN A 210 -12.03 3.20 2.63
N MET A 211 -12.93 2.24 2.65
CA MET A 211 -12.59 0.81 2.71
C MET A 211 -13.10 0.10 1.47
N TRP A 212 -12.25 -0.77 0.93
CA TRP A 212 -12.59 -1.77 -0.08
C TRP A 212 -12.62 -3.13 0.60
N LEU A 213 -13.82 -3.60 0.92
CA LEU A 213 -14.02 -4.84 1.66
C LEU A 213 -14.31 -5.99 0.68
N VAL A 214 -13.39 -6.94 0.61
CA VAL A 214 -13.60 -8.17 -0.18
C VAL A 214 -14.54 -9.10 0.57
N ALA A 215 -15.71 -9.27 0.01
CA ALA A 215 -16.83 -10.00 0.58
C ALA A 215 -16.77 -11.51 0.28
N PRO A 216 -17.45 -12.39 1.08
CA PRO A 216 -17.77 -13.76 0.65
C PRO A 216 -18.43 -13.74 -0.73
N LYS A 217 -18.17 -14.75 -1.54
CA LYS A 217 -18.52 -14.79 -2.98
C LYS A 217 -17.69 -13.83 -3.84
N LYS A 218 -16.59 -13.29 -3.29
CA LYS A 218 -15.58 -12.50 -4.02
C LYS A 218 -16.14 -11.25 -4.70
N SER A 219 -17.14 -10.62 -4.09
CA SER A 219 -17.60 -9.28 -4.46
C SER A 219 -16.88 -8.23 -3.61
N LEU A 220 -16.75 -7.02 -4.14
CA LEU A 220 -16.15 -5.90 -3.42
C LEU A 220 -17.23 -4.96 -2.91
N LYS A 221 -17.17 -4.60 -1.63
CA LYS A 221 -18.00 -3.56 -1.03
C LYS A 221 -17.13 -2.35 -0.74
N VAL A 222 -17.62 -1.18 -1.13
CA VAL A 222 -16.90 0.10 -1.00
C VAL A 222 -17.74 1.04 -0.17
N GLY A 223 -17.12 1.76 0.75
CA GLY A 223 -17.77 2.77 1.56
C GLY A 223 -16.81 3.37 2.58
N SER A 224 -17.21 4.43 3.24
CA SER A 224 -16.49 4.92 4.41
C SER A 224 -16.57 3.89 5.56
N PRO A 225 -15.58 3.87 6.48
CA PRO A 225 -15.64 3.00 7.65
C PRO A 225 -16.98 3.10 8.39
N LYS A 226 -17.46 4.33 8.59
CA LYS A 226 -18.73 4.60 9.26
C LYS A 226 -19.92 3.97 8.54
N GLU A 227 -20.04 4.18 7.23
CA GLU A 227 -21.13 3.60 6.42
C GLU A 227 -21.14 2.07 6.48
N LEU A 228 -19.96 1.44 6.41
CA LEU A 228 -19.86 -0.01 6.44
C LEU A 228 -20.19 -0.60 7.82
N VAL A 229 -19.88 0.14 8.90
CA VAL A 229 -20.27 -0.21 10.29
C VAL A 229 -21.77 -0.03 10.50
N ASP A 230 -22.32 1.13 10.15
CA ASP A 230 -23.73 1.46 10.37
C ASP A 230 -24.66 0.49 9.61
N ASN A 231 -24.25 0.06 8.43
CA ASN A 231 -24.97 -0.93 7.62
C ASN A 231 -24.74 -2.38 8.05
N GLY A 232 -23.96 -2.65 9.12
CA GLY A 232 -23.65 -3.99 9.61
C GLY A 232 -22.89 -4.86 8.60
N ILE A 233 -22.20 -4.24 7.64
CA ILE A 233 -21.46 -4.95 6.61
C ILE A 233 -20.20 -5.57 7.22
N ILE A 234 -19.49 -4.83 8.07
CA ILE A 234 -18.23 -5.29 8.69
C ILE A 234 -18.45 -6.51 9.59
N ASP A 235 -19.53 -6.53 10.39
CA ASP A 235 -19.82 -7.65 11.29
C ASP A 235 -20.00 -8.99 10.58
N LYS A 236 -20.40 -8.96 9.30
CA LYS A 236 -20.51 -10.18 8.47
C LYS A 236 -19.16 -10.78 8.08
N TYR A 237 -18.10 -9.98 8.13
CA TYR A 237 -16.77 -10.37 7.62
C TYR A 237 -15.71 -10.47 8.69
N PHE A 238 -15.96 -9.91 9.87
CA PHE A 238 -15.06 -9.92 11.03
C PHE A 238 -15.78 -10.41 12.30
N PRO A 239 -16.43 -11.62 12.28
CA PRO A 239 -16.98 -12.17 13.50
C PRO A 239 -15.83 -12.57 14.47
N PRO A 240 -15.99 -12.49 15.79
CA PRO A 240 -17.20 -12.19 16.56
C PRO A 240 -17.24 -10.76 17.15
N ILE A 241 -16.47 -9.82 16.61
CA ILE A 241 -16.34 -8.47 17.17
C ILE A 241 -17.50 -7.61 16.63
N SER A 242 -18.25 -6.98 17.53
CA SER A 242 -19.19 -5.93 17.13
C SER A 242 -18.38 -4.73 16.64
N ALA A 243 -18.36 -4.51 15.32
CA ALA A 243 -17.67 -3.37 14.73
C ALA A 243 -18.24 -2.04 15.26
N LYS A 244 -19.53 -1.99 15.66
CA LYS A 244 -20.14 -0.82 16.30
C LYS A 244 -19.51 -0.51 17.65
N GLU A 245 -19.32 -1.53 18.50
CA GLU A 245 -18.66 -1.35 19.80
C GLU A 245 -17.23 -0.89 19.63
N LEU A 246 -16.46 -1.56 18.75
CA LEU A 246 -15.10 -1.17 18.46
C LEU A 246 -15.03 0.26 17.91
N PHE A 247 -15.89 0.61 16.97
CA PHE A 247 -15.93 1.94 16.37
C PHE A 247 -16.32 3.04 17.39
N SER A 248 -17.21 2.75 18.34
CA SER A 248 -17.58 3.68 19.41
C SER A 248 -16.46 3.92 20.43
N LEU A 249 -15.53 2.97 20.59
CA LEU A 249 -14.35 3.12 21.46
C LEU A 249 -13.20 3.87 20.78
N ILE A 250 -13.27 4.04 19.47
CA ILE A 250 -12.21 4.60 18.64
C ILE A 250 -12.45 6.10 18.34
N LEU A 251 -13.69 6.55 18.38
CA LEU A 251 -14.10 7.96 18.22
C LEU A 251 -14.00 8.74 19.51
#